data_6c264c14009fed8591bdc5ca8d516a7c
#
_entry.id   6c264c14009fed8591bdc5ca8d516a7c
#
_cell.length_a   1.000
_cell.length_b   1.000
_cell.length_c   1.000
_cell.angle_alpha   90.00
_cell.angle_beta   90.00
_cell.angle_gamma   90.00
#
_symmetry.space_group_name_H-M   'P 1'
#
loop_
_entity.id
_entity.type
_entity.pdbx_description
1 polymer ?
#
loop_
_entity_poly.entity_id
_entity_poly.type
_entity_poly.pdbx_seq_one_letter_code
_entity_poly.pdbx_strand_id
1 'polypeptide(L)'
;MAKKILITGATGNVGKNTIQSLIQKNGEFEVLAGVRNVQSKDDILLLPKIQAIHFDFEDEKSIHAALEQADILFLLRPPQLSDVKKYFEPLIRVAKEKNIQHIVFLSVQGAETSSMIPHHKIEKIIEESGINYTHLRPAYFMQNFTTTLKKNLVENDTIFLPAGSAKFTLIDLEDVGEVAAYVLENTSDHINKAYDLTNNEQLSFQQMADVLTQQLGRKIQFKSPNLLSFYYKKRKEKTPPMFILVMIMLHYLPRFKSTPPKSDWVEKITGKKPRSFEEFVKINKALLASH
;
A
#
# COMPACT_ATOMS: atom_id res chain seq x y z
N MET A 1 11.63 25.70 11.45
CA MET A 1 12.24 25.00 10.28
C MET A 1 11.21 24.05 9.71
N ALA A 2 11.15 23.92 8.38
CA ALA A 2 10.27 22.97 7.73
C ALA A 2 10.63 21.53 8.17
N LYS A 3 9.64 20.69 8.45
CA LYS A 3 9.84 19.28 8.80
C LYS A 3 10.32 18.49 7.58
N LYS A 4 11.36 17.69 7.72
CA LYS A 4 11.88 16.83 6.65
C LYS A 4 11.32 15.43 6.76
N ILE A 5 10.57 15.02 5.74
CA ILE A 5 9.88 13.73 5.69
C ILE A 5 10.58 12.80 4.72
N LEU A 6 11.26 11.77 5.23
CA LEU A 6 11.81 10.71 4.38
C LEU A 6 10.70 9.73 4.00
N ILE A 7 10.47 9.57 2.69
CA ILE A 7 9.51 8.61 2.13
C ILE A 7 10.28 7.50 1.42
N THR A 8 10.32 6.30 2.00
CA THR A 8 10.90 5.14 1.31
C THR A 8 10.00 4.68 0.18
N GLY A 9 10.57 4.15 -0.90
CA GLY A 9 9.75 3.73 -2.05
C GLY A 9 8.95 4.86 -2.70
N ALA A 10 9.50 6.07 -2.73
CA ALA A 10 8.86 7.30 -3.18
C ALA A 10 8.32 7.22 -4.62
N THR A 11 8.96 6.46 -5.51
CA THR A 11 8.53 6.23 -6.90
C THR A 11 7.50 5.10 -7.06
N GLY A 12 7.14 4.41 -5.98
CA GLY A 12 6.08 3.41 -5.97
C GLY A 12 4.68 4.03 -5.92
N ASN A 13 3.66 3.21 -6.18
CA ASN A 13 2.27 3.70 -6.24
C ASN A 13 1.83 4.46 -4.98
N VAL A 14 2.08 3.90 -3.78
CA VAL A 14 1.71 4.57 -2.52
C VAL A 14 2.57 5.82 -2.30
N GLY A 15 3.89 5.72 -2.49
CA GLY A 15 4.79 6.86 -2.34
C GLY A 15 4.39 8.05 -3.20
N LYS A 16 4.10 7.81 -4.48
CA LYS A 16 3.64 8.84 -5.42
C LYS A 16 2.34 9.51 -4.97
N ASN A 17 1.32 8.72 -4.61
CA ASN A 17 0.04 9.25 -4.14
C ASN A 17 0.22 10.08 -2.86
N THR A 18 1.05 9.61 -1.92
CA THR A 18 1.34 10.35 -0.69
C THR A 18 2.06 11.68 -0.98
N ILE A 19 3.08 11.66 -1.84
CA ILE A 19 3.82 12.87 -2.23
C ILE A 19 2.87 13.86 -2.93
N GLN A 20 2.06 13.40 -3.89
CA GLN A 20 1.08 14.25 -4.57
C GLN A 20 0.09 14.89 -3.59
N SER A 21 -0.42 14.11 -2.63
CA SER A 21 -1.32 14.62 -1.60
C SER A 21 -0.63 15.61 -0.66
N LEU A 22 0.63 15.37 -0.28
CA LEU A 22 1.42 16.29 0.54
C LEU A 22 1.62 17.65 -0.16
N ILE A 23 2.00 17.66 -1.44
CA ILE A 23 2.26 18.89 -2.19
C ILE A 23 1.02 19.75 -2.31
N GLN A 24 -0.17 19.16 -2.37
CA GLN A 24 -1.43 19.89 -2.40
C GLN A 24 -1.78 20.59 -1.07
N LYS A 25 -1.06 20.24 0.00
CA LYS A 25 -1.22 20.86 1.31
C LYS A 25 -0.28 22.06 1.48
N ASN A 26 -0.73 23.03 2.25
CA ASN A 26 0.03 24.27 2.50
C ASN A 26 1.06 24.14 3.66
N GLY A 27 1.35 22.92 4.10
CA GLY A 27 2.26 22.66 5.22
C GLY A 27 3.71 23.07 4.96
N GLU A 28 4.43 23.42 6.02
CA GLU A 28 5.87 23.68 6.00
C GLU A 28 6.66 22.37 6.15
N PHE A 29 6.86 21.66 5.04
CA PHE A 29 7.64 20.43 4.99
C PHE A 29 8.50 20.35 3.72
N GLU A 30 9.54 19.55 3.79
CA GLU A 30 10.36 19.11 2.66
C GLU A 30 10.28 17.58 2.58
N VAL A 31 10.16 17.04 1.37
CA VAL A 31 10.13 15.59 1.15
C VAL A 31 11.50 15.11 0.68
N LEU A 32 12.10 14.21 1.44
CA LEU A 32 13.24 13.41 1.04
C LEU A 32 12.72 12.13 0.37
N ALA A 33 12.72 12.12 -0.96
CA ALA A 33 12.25 10.97 -1.74
C ALA A 33 13.32 9.88 -1.77
N GLY A 34 13.17 8.84 -0.94
CA GLY A 34 14.09 7.71 -0.85
C GLY A 34 14.02 6.82 -2.08
N VAL A 35 15.06 6.82 -2.90
CA VAL A 35 15.15 6.06 -4.16
C VAL A 35 16.52 5.39 -4.29
N ARG A 36 16.55 4.21 -4.94
CA ARG A 36 17.82 3.51 -5.24
C ARG A 36 18.67 4.22 -6.28
N ASN A 37 18.03 4.89 -7.22
CA ASN A 37 18.71 5.68 -8.26
C ASN A 37 18.22 7.13 -8.22
N VAL A 38 19.04 8.02 -7.70
CA VAL A 38 18.75 9.46 -7.60
C VAL A 38 18.72 10.18 -8.96
N GLN A 39 19.25 9.56 -10.01
CA GLN A 39 19.17 10.07 -11.39
C GLN A 39 17.92 9.58 -12.13
N SER A 40 17.00 8.93 -11.41
CA SER A 40 15.73 8.51 -12.01
C SER A 40 14.99 9.71 -12.59
N LYS A 41 14.44 9.53 -13.80
CA LYS A 41 13.62 10.53 -14.49
C LYS A 41 12.13 10.40 -14.14
N ASP A 42 11.82 9.91 -12.95
CA ASP A 42 10.42 9.82 -12.49
C ASP A 42 9.89 11.23 -12.19
N ASP A 43 8.77 11.58 -12.80
CA ASP A 43 8.18 12.93 -12.73
C ASP A 43 7.92 13.39 -11.30
N ILE A 44 7.65 12.44 -10.38
CA ILE A 44 7.43 12.78 -8.95
C ILE A 44 8.66 13.45 -8.32
N LEU A 45 9.86 13.14 -8.79
CA LEU A 45 11.10 13.69 -8.26
C LEU A 45 11.39 15.13 -8.77
N LEU A 46 10.63 15.57 -9.77
CA LEU A 46 10.75 16.92 -10.36
C LEU A 46 9.82 17.93 -9.71
N LEU A 47 8.96 17.51 -8.80
CA LEU A 47 7.99 18.37 -8.14
C LEU A 47 8.66 19.27 -7.10
N PRO A 48 8.09 20.46 -6.83
CA PRO A 48 8.63 21.39 -5.83
C PRO A 48 8.62 20.76 -4.43
N LYS A 49 9.57 21.17 -3.58
CA LYS A 49 9.77 20.66 -2.21
C LYS A 49 10.19 19.18 -2.14
N ILE A 50 10.55 18.56 -3.27
CA ILE A 50 11.02 17.17 -3.32
C ILE A 50 12.53 17.17 -3.59
N GLN A 51 13.27 16.46 -2.73
CA GLN A 51 14.68 16.16 -2.90
C GLN A 51 14.85 14.66 -3.02
N ALA A 52 15.37 14.18 -4.15
CA ALA A 52 15.75 12.77 -4.27
C ALA A 52 16.97 12.48 -3.38
N ILE A 53 16.87 11.42 -2.59
CA ILE A 53 17.97 10.94 -1.75
C ILE A 53 18.21 9.45 -1.98
N HIS A 54 19.49 9.05 -1.99
CA HIS A 54 19.80 7.63 -2.12
C HIS A 54 19.35 6.86 -0.87
N PHE A 55 18.51 5.86 -1.07
CA PHE A 55 18.01 4.97 -0.03
C PHE A 55 17.84 3.55 -0.56
N ASP A 56 18.59 2.62 0.00
CA ASP A 56 18.44 1.18 -0.26
C ASP A 56 18.42 0.42 1.06
N PHE A 57 17.42 -0.45 1.24
CA PHE A 57 17.30 -1.31 2.42
C PHE A 57 18.49 -2.29 2.59
N GLU A 58 19.26 -2.53 1.54
CA GLU A 58 20.43 -3.40 1.54
C GLU A 58 21.75 -2.63 1.72
N ASP A 59 21.71 -1.30 1.75
CA ASP A 59 22.87 -0.42 1.97
C ASP A 59 22.74 0.38 3.27
N GLU A 60 23.37 -0.11 4.33
CA GLU A 60 23.35 0.52 5.65
C GLU A 60 23.88 1.96 5.62
N LYS A 61 24.86 2.27 4.77
CA LYS A 61 25.41 3.64 4.64
C LYS A 61 24.34 4.59 4.08
N SER A 62 23.57 4.15 3.09
CA SER A 62 22.49 4.95 2.54
C SER A 62 21.37 5.19 3.56
N ILE A 63 21.06 4.19 4.40
CA ILE A 63 20.10 4.30 5.49
C ILE A 63 20.54 5.37 6.49
N HIS A 64 21.80 5.33 6.96
CA HIS A 64 22.35 6.33 7.88
C HIS A 64 22.30 7.74 7.30
N ALA A 65 22.77 7.91 6.06
CA ALA A 65 22.83 9.21 5.40
C ALA A 65 21.44 9.82 5.16
N ALA A 66 20.44 8.99 4.85
CA ALA A 66 19.08 9.46 4.62
C ALA A 66 18.36 9.82 5.93
N LEU A 67 18.48 8.97 6.95
CA LEU A 67 17.84 9.21 8.25
C LEU A 67 18.45 10.38 9.02
N GLU A 68 19.75 10.69 8.80
CA GLU A 68 20.41 11.84 9.42
C GLU A 68 19.82 13.19 8.94
N GLN A 69 19.19 13.21 7.78
CA GLN A 69 18.58 14.40 7.21
C GLN A 69 17.07 14.50 7.49
N ALA A 70 16.47 13.50 8.11
CA ALA A 70 15.02 13.39 8.24
C ALA A 70 14.55 13.62 9.70
N ASP A 71 13.38 14.21 9.86
CA ASP A 71 12.67 14.30 11.14
C ASP A 71 11.62 13.20 11.28
N ILE A 72 10.99 12.84 10.17
CA ILE A 72 9.89 11.87 10.10
C ILE A 72 10.21 10.83 9.02
N LEU A 73 9.90 9.56 9.31
CA LEU A 73 10.04 8.46 8.36
C LEU A 73 8.66 7.94 7.93
N PHE A 74 8.34 8.02 6.64
CA PHE A 74 7.25 7.22 6.06
C PHE A 74 7.83 5.93 5.49
N LEU A 75 7.60 4.84 6.21
CA LEU A 75 8.17 3.53 5.90
C LEU A 75 7.23 2.72 5.02
N LEU A 76 7.62 2.50 3.78
CA LEU A 76 6.96 1.62 2.81
C LEU A 76 7.82 0.37 2.62
N ARG A 77 7.28 -0.80 2.97
CA ARG A 77 8.00 -2.08 2.82
C ARG A 77 7.93 -2.58 1.37
N PRO A 78 9.07 -2.80 0.68
CA PRO A 78 9.09 -3.51 -0.59
C PRO A 78 8.58 -4.95 -0.42
N PRO A 79 7.66 -5.43 -1.28
CA PRO A 79 7.04 -6.76 -1.10
C PRO A 79 8.01 -7.94 -1.03
N GLN A 80 9.15 -7.83 -1.72
CA GLN A 80 10.20 -8.85 -1.77
C GLN A 80 11.05 -8.93 -0.49
N LEU A 81 11.07 -7.88 0.34
CA LEU A 81 11.84 -7.86 1.57
C LEU A 81 11.00 -8.41 2.73
N SER A 82 11.10 -9.72 2.97
CA SER A 82 10.35 -10.44 4.00
C SER A 82 11.15 -10.74 5.27
N ASP A 83 12.48 -10.70 5.20
CA ASP A 83 13.37 -10.91 6.35
C ASP A 83 13.41 -9.64 7.20
N VAL A 84 12.58 -9.62 8.26
CA VAL A 84 12.42 -8.46 9.12
C VAL A 84 13.68 -8.19 9.93
N LYS A 85 14.37 -9.24 10.41
CA LYS A 85 15.60 -9.12 11.20
C LYS A 85 16.74 -8.52 10.39
N LYS A 86 16.83 -8.92 9.13
CA LYS A 86 17.89 -8.47 8.24
C LYS A 86 17.72 -7.01 7.83
N TYR A 87 16.49 -6.59 7.50
CA TYR A 87 16.27 -5.29 6.84
C TYR A 87 15.63 -4.23 7.75
N PHE A 88 14.76 -4.61 8.66
CA PHE A 88 13.95 -3.65 9.41
C PHE A 88 14.45 -3.42 10.83
N GLU A 89 14.96 -4.42 11.53
CA GLU A 89 15.60 -4.20 12.84
C GLU A 89 16.76 -3.21 12.76
N PRO A 90 17.73 -3.34 11.82
CA PRO A 90 18.81 -2.34 11.68
C PRO A 90 18.28 -0.96 11.30
N LEU A 91 17.30 -0.88 10.39
CA LEU A 91 16.70 0.40 9.99
C LEU A 91 16.08 1.14 11.18
N ILE A 92 15.28 0.45 12.01
CA ILE A 92 14.61 1.07 13.16
C ILE A 92 15.64 1.46 14.24
N ARG A 93 16.69 0.66 14.44
CA ARG A 93 17.80 1.02 15.31
C ARG A 93 18.46 2.33 14.87
N VAL A 94 18.82 2.45 13.58
CA VAL A 94 19.40 3.67 13.01
C VAL A 94 18.42 4.85 13.12
N ALA A 95 17.13 4.64 12.88
CA ALA A 95 16.11 5.67 13.04
C ALA A 95 16.10 6.23 14.48
N LYS A 96 16.24 5.36 15.48
CA LYS A 96 16.37 5.77 16.88
C LYS A 96 17.68 6.54 17.16
N GLU A 97 18.81 6.06 16.65
CA GLU A 97 20.12 6.71 16.77
C GLU A 97 20.13 8.11 16.14
N LYS A 98 19.40 8.30 15.04
CA LYS A 98 19.28 9.57 14.32
C LYS A 98 18.14 10.46 14.85
N ASN A 99 17.51 10.09 15.95
CA ASN A 99 16.44 10.84 16.62
C ASN A 99 15.22 11.11 15.73
N ILE A 100 14.83 10.14 14.88
CA ILE A 100 13.58 10.23 14.14
C ILE A 100 12.43 10.41 15.13
N GLN A 101 11.65 11.47 14.95
CA GLN A 101 10.59 11.87 15.87
C GLN A 101 9.33 11.02 15.74
N HIS A 102 9.05 10.52 14.52
CA HIS A 102 7.86 9.76 14.23
C HIS A 102 8.06 8.82 13.04
N ILE A 103 7.56 7.59 13.15
CA ILE A 103 7.52 6.63 12.04
C ILE A 103 6.06 6.40 11.64
N VAL A 104 5.70 6.80 10.43
CA VAL A 104 4.44 6.38 9.81
C VAL A 104 4.72 5.12 9.00
N PHE A 105 4.12 4.00 9.37
CA PHE A 105 4.35 2.72 8.70
C PHE A 105 3.13 2.29 7.89
N LEU A 106 3.32 2.04 6.60
CA LEU A 106 2.31 1.40 5.77
C LEU A 106 2.32 -0.10 6.03
N SER A 107 1.43 -0.52 6.91
CA SER A 107 1.16 -1.90 7.26
C SER A 107 0.10 -2.52 6.33
N VAL A 108 -0.70 -3.43 6.84
CA VAL A 108 -1.85 -4.05 6.15
C VAL A 108 -2.97 -4.36 7.14
N GLN A 109 -4.22 -4.32 6.72
CA GLN A 109 -5.36 -4.72 7.54
C GLN A 109 -5.20 -6.15 8.07
N GLY A 110 -5.43 -6.34 9.37
CA GLY A 110 -5.28 -7.62 10.05
C GLY A 110 -3.84 -7.96 10.48
N ALA A 111 -2.91 -7.02 10.33
CA ALA A 111 -1.52 -7.21 10.79
C ALA A 111 -1.45 -7.52 12.29
N GLU A 112 -2.27 -6.85 13.11
CA GLU A 112 -2.28 -7.01 14.57
C GLU A 112 -2.59 -8.44 15.03
N THR A 113 -3.32 -9.20 14.23
CA THR A 113 -3.76 -10.57 14.58
C THR A 113 -2.91 -11.67 13.95
N SER A 114 -1.98 -11.36 13.07
CA SER A 114 -1.24 -12.34 12.28
C SER A 114 0.27 -12.26 12.47
N SER A 115 0.78 -12.92 13.52
CA SER A 115 2.22 -12.96 13.84
C SER A 115 3.12 -13.55 12.74
N MET A 116 2.53 -14.25 11.76
CA MET A 116 3.28 -14.86 10.66
C MET A 116 3.66 -13.87 9.55
N ILE A 117 2.93 -12.77 9.41
CA ILE A 117 3.20 -11.81 8.33
C ILE A 117 4.30 -10.82 8.72
N PRO A 118 5.15 -10.40 7.77
CA PRO A 118 6.23 -9.45 8.05
C PRO A 118 5.74 -8.14 8.65
N HIS A 119 4.58 -7.62 8.23
CA HIS A 119 4.02 -6.36 8.74
C HIS A 119 3.77 -6.39 10.25
N HIS A 120 3.21 -7.47 10.78
CA HIS A 120 3.05 -7.63 12.25
C HIS A 120 4.39 -7.48 12.99
N LYS A 121 5.43 -8.17 12.48
CA LYS A 121 6.75 -8.14 13.11
C LYS A 121 7.37 -6.74 13.03
N ILE A 122 7.18 -6.02 11.92
CA ILE A 122 7.67 -4.65 11.76
C ILE A 122 6.92 -3.71 12.70
N GLU A 123 5.58 -3.82 12.81
CA GLU A 123 4.81 -3.04 13.79
C GLU A 123 5.39 -3.22 15.20
N LYS A 124 5.65 -4.47 15.63
CA LYS A 124 6.21 -4.76 16.95
C LYS A 124 7.58 -4.13 17.18
N ILE A 125 8.49 -4.22 16.20
CA ILE A 125 9.82 -3.61 16.32
C ILE A 125 9.71 -2.09 16.43
N ILE A 126 8.81 -1.46 15.66
CA ILE A 126 8.56 -0.02 15.76
C ILE A 126 7.99 0.34 17.13
N GLU A 127 7.00 -0.37 17.62
CA GLU A 127 6.41 -0.17 18.95
C GLU A 127 7.46 -0.30 20.07
N GLU A 128 8.29 -1.33 20.00
CA GLU A 128 9.35 -1.61 21.00
C GLU A 128 10.53 -0.61 20.91
N SER A 129 10.70 0.09 19.80
CA SER A 129 11.77 1.09 19.65
C SER A 129 11.62 2.29 20.56
N GLY A 130 10.39 2.61 20.97
CA GLY A 130 10.05 3.80 21.74
C GLY A 130 9.97 5.08 20.89
N ILE A 131 10.14 5.01 19.57
CA ILE A 131 9.87 6.12 18.65
C ILE A 131 8.35 6.26 18.50
N ASN A 132 7.83 7.50 18.48
CA ASN A 132 6.41 7.71 18.17
C ASN A 132 6.05 7.11 16.83
N TYR A 133 4.87 6.52 16.71
CA TYR A 133 4.48 5.84 15.48
C TYR A 133 3.02 6.04 15.10
N THR A 134 2.74 5.77 13.83
CA THR A 134 1.37 5.57 13.31
C THR A 134 1.39 4.42 12.31
N HIS A 135 0.58 3.39 12.54
CA HIS A 135 0.39 2.30 11.58
C HIS A 135 -0.83 2.57 10.71
N LEU A 136 -0.61 2.68 9.40
CA LEU A 136 -1.68 2.73 8.40
C LEU A 136 -1.88 1.32 7.87
N ARG A 137 -3.06 0.74 8.09
CA ARG A 137 -3.41 -0.64 7.75
C ARG A 137 -4.42 -0.67 6.60
N PRO A 138 -4.00 -0.47 5.35
CA PRO A 138 -4.91 -0.49 4.21
C PRO A 138 -5.51 -1.87 3.99
N ALA A 139 -6.77 -1.88 3.54
CA ALA A 139 -7.48 -3.04 3.03
C ALA A 139 -6.98 -3.43 1.62
N TYR A 140 -7.74 -4.26 0.91
CA TYR A 140 -7.40 -4.71 -0.44
C TYR A 140 -7.39 -3.54 -1.44
N PHE A 141 -6.26 -3.28 -2.07
CA PHE A 141 -6.09 -2.18 -3.01
C PHE A 141 -6.91 -2.36 -4.29
N MET A 142 -7.75 -1.38 -4.61
CA MET A 142 -8.52 -1.36 -5.87
C MET A 142 -7.60 -1.34 -7.09
N GLN A 143 -6.40 -0.77 -6.99
CA GLN A 143 -5.40 -0.73 -8.05
C GLN A 143 -4.90 -2.11 -8.49
N ASN A 144 -5.19 -3.17 -7.75
CA ASN A 144 -4.94 -4.53 -8.25
C ASN A 144 -5.69 -4.79 -9.56
N PHE A 145 -6.83 -4.14 -9.80
CA PHE A 145 -7.58 -4.27 -11.06
C PHE A 145 -6.89 -3.57 -12.24
N THR A 146 -6.14 -2.50 -11.99
CA THR A 146 -5.37 -1.79 -13.02
C THR A 146 -3.91 -2.26 -13.15
N THR A 147 -3.49 -3.21 -12.30
CA THR A 147 -2.13 -3.77 -12.31
C THR A 147 -2.15 -5.30 -12.44
N THR A 148 -2.13 -6.03 -11.32
CA THR A 148 -1.99 -7.49 -11.28
C THR A 148 -3.11 -8.24 -12.02
N LEU A 149 -4.34 -7.74 -11.96
CA LEU A 149 -5.51 -8.38 -12.60
C LEU A 149 -5.78 -7.82 -14.00
N LYS A 150 -5.19 -6.68 -14.37
CA LYS A 150 -5.47 -5.94 -15.60
C LYS A 150 -5.40 -6.82 -16.84
N LYS A 151 -4.32 -7.59 -16.99
CA LYS A 151 -4.10 -8.41 -18.18
C LYS A 151 -5.28 -9.36 -18.46
N ASN A 152 -5.68 -10.15 -17.47
CA ASN A 152 -6.79 -11.07 -17.65
C ASN A 152 -8.14 -10.35 -17.82
N LEU A 153 -8.31 -9.21 -17.18
CA LEU A 153 -9.52 -8.40 -17.27
C LEU A 153 -9.67 -7.79 -18.67
N VAL A 154 -8.59 -7.26 -19.25
CA VAL A 154 -8.60 -6.59 -20.55
C VAL A 154 -8.60 -7.60 -21.70
N GLU A 155 -7.78 -8.66 -21.64
CA GLU A 155 -7.59 -9.62 -22.73
C GLU A 155 -8.66 -10.74 -22.75
N ASN A 156 -9.25 -11.07 -21.59
CA ASN A 156 -10.11 -12.26 -21.46
C ASN A 156 -11.43 -11.98 -20.74
N ASP A 157 -11.77 -10.73 -20.46
CA ASP A 157 -12.98 -10.35 -19.70
C ASP A 157 -13.17 -11.16 -18.42
N THR A 158 -12.05 -11.49 -17.73
CA THR A 158 -12.10 -12.46 -16.64
C THR A 158 -11.28 -12.01 -15.44
N ILE A 159 -11.89 -12.11 -14.26
CA ILE A 159 -11.18 -12.14 -12.97
C ILE A 159 -10.94 -13.59 -12.62
N PHE A 160 -9.66 -14.02 -12.59
CA PHE A 160 -9.29 -15.42 -12.32
C PHE A 160 -8.50 -15.51 -11.02
N LEU A 161 -9.21 -15.79 -9.92
CA LEU A 161 -8.67 -15.85 -8.56
C LEU A 161 -9.37 -16.95 -7.74
N PRO A 162 -8.64 -17.69 -6.86
CA PRO A 162 -9.22 -18.77 -6.08
C PRO A 162 -9.97 -18.28 -4.84
N ALA A 163 -10.77 -17.20 -4.97
CA ALA A 163 -11.37 -16.47 -3.85
C ALA A 163 -12.74 -17.01 -3.41
N GLY A 164 -13.40 -17.87 -4.20
CA GLY A 164 -14.74 -18.36 -3.89
C GLY A 164 -15.73 -17.22 -3.68
N SER A 165 -16.51 -17.32 -2.62
CA SER A 165 -17.49 -16.30 -2.21
C SER A 165 -16.97 -15.35 -1.12
N ALA A 166 -15.67 -15.40 -0.79
CA ALA A 166 -15.09 -14.52 0.21
C ALA A 166 -15.32 -13.03 -0.14
N LYS A 167 -15.64 -12.24 0.88
CA LYS A 167 -15.78 -10.79 0.75
C LYS A 167 -14.52 -10.08 1.25
N PHE A 168 -14.22 -8.97 0.61
CA PHE A 168 -13.07 -8.13 0.90
C PHE A 168 -13.54 -6.71 1.18
N THR A 169 -12.92 -6.07 2.15
CA THR A 169 -12.92 -4.61 2.26
C THR A 169 -11.92 -4.06 1.25
N LEU A 170 -12.21 -2.90 0.69
CA LEU A 170 -11.43 -2.29 -0.37
C LEU A 170 -10.89 -0.93 0.07
N ILE A 171 -9.87 -0.45 -0.61
CA ILE A 171 -9.37 0.92 -0.48
C ILE A 171 -8.72 1.40 -1.78
N ASP A 172 -8.93 2.65 -2.14
CA ASP A 172 -8.20 3.31 -3.22
C ASP A 172 -6.85 3.82 -2.72
N LEU A 173 -5.81 3.74 -3.54
CA LEU A 173 -4.49 4.26 -3.20
C LEU A 173 -4.46 5.79 -3.06
N GLU A 174 -5.35 6.53 -3.72
CA GLU A 174 -5.46 7.97 -3.52
C GLU A 174 -5.96 8.29 -2.11
N ASP A 175 -6.96 7.56 -1.60
CA ASP A 175 -7.43 7.71 -0.23
C ASP A 175 -6.32 7.39 0.79
N VAL A 176 -5.54 6.34 0.53
CA VAL A 176 -4.37 5.99 1.37
C VAL A 176 -3.32 7.10 1.35
N GLY A 177 -3.02 7.64 0.17
CA GLY A 177 -2.08 8.76 0.00
C GLY A 177 -2.55 10.02 0.73
N GLU A 178 -3.85 10.32 0.67
CA GLU A 178 -4.45 11.46 1.36
C GLU A 178 -4.37 11.30 2.89
N VAL A 179 -4.76 10.13 3.42
CA VAL A 179 -4.61 9.81 4.85
C VAL A 179 -3.16 9.91 5.29
N ALA A 180 -2.24 9.29 4.54
CA ALA A 180 -0.82 9.35 4.86
C ALA A 180 -0.30 10.79 4.92
N ALA A 181 -0.71 11.64 3.97
CA ALA A 181 -0.34 13.06 3.94
C ALA A 181 -0.88 13.82 5.17
N TYR A 182 -2.14 13.56 5.59
CA TYR A 182 -2.70 14.16 6.80
C TYR A 182 -1.93 13.77 8.05
N VAL A 183 -1.63 12.48 8.20
CA VAL A 183 -0.88 11.94 9.34
C VAL A 183 0.54 12.51 9.39
N LEU A 184 1.22 12.58 8.25
CA LEU A 184 2.58 13.12 8.13
C LEU A 184 2.67 14.62 8.46
N GLU A 185 1.65 15.39 8.09
CA GLU A 185 1.55 16.81 8.42
C GLU A 185 1.29 17.03 9.92
N ASN A 186 0.46 16.17 10.54
CA ASN A 186 -0.05 16.33 11.91
C ASN A 186 0.34 15.16 12.82
N THR A 187 1.62 14.74 12.80
CA THR A 187 2.08 13.55 13.54
C THR A 187 1.74 13.57 15.04
N SER A 188 1.68 14.77 15.67
CA SER A 188 1.31 14.93 17.08
C SER A 188 -0.07 14.38 17.44
N ASP A 189 -1.02 14.46 16.51
CA ASP A 189 -2.40 14.04 16.73
C ASP A 189 -2.58 12.52 16.55
N HIS A 190 -1.54 11.87 16.01
CA HIS A 190 -1.56 10.47 15.60
C HIS A 190 -0.52 9.60 16.32
N ILE A 191 0.03 10.08 17.45
CA ILE A 191 1.05 9.36 18.22
C ILE A 191 0.51 8.01 18.72
N ASN A 192 1.26 6.94 18.44
CA ASN A 192 1.03 5.56 18.88
C ASN A 192 -0.37 5.04 18.53
N LYS A 193 -0.83 5.37 17.33
CA LYS A 193 -2.13 4.94 16.80
C LYS A 193 -1.97 3.99 15.61
N ALA A 194 -3.01 3.18 15.40
CA ALA A 194 -3.13 2.32 14.23
C ALA A 194 -4.52 2.51 13.61
N TYR A 195 -4.58 2.61 12.29
CA TYR A 195 -5.80 2.89 11.54
C TYR A 195 -6.01 1.87 10.43
N ASP A 196 -7.08 1.12 10.50
CA ASP A 196 -7.55 0.33 9.36
C ASP A 196 -8.14 1.28 8.32
N LEU A 197 -7.59 1.26 7.11
CA LEU A 197 -8.04 2.11 6.02
C LEU A 197 -8.87 1.30 5.05
N THR A 198 -10.18 1.53 5.06
CA THR A 198 -11.13 0.83 4.20
C THR A 198 -12.08 1.84 3.56
N ASN A 199 -12.68 1.44 2.43
CA ASN A 199 -13.91 2.09 2.00
C ASN A 199 -15.13 1.49 2.74
N ASN A 200 -16.33 1.99 2.42
CA ASN A 200 -17.56 1.56 3.09
C ASN A 200 -18.17 0.27 2.52
N GLU A 201 -17.42 -0.47 1.68
CA GLU A 201 -17.91 -1.64 0.95
C GLU A 201 -17.24 -2.92 1.42
N GLN A 202 -18.00 -4.01 1.34
CA GLN A 202 -17.51 -5.38 1.50
C GLN A 202 -18.03 -6.20 0.31
N LEU A 203 -17.18 -6.39 -0.70
CA LEU A 203 -17.55 -7.00 -1.96
C LEU A 203 -16.86 -8.34 -2.18
N SER A 204 -17.60 -9.32 -2.72
CA SER A 204 -17.00 -10.51 -3.32
C SER A 204 -16.45 -10.18 -4.72
N PHE A 205 -15.55 -11.00 -5.24
CA PHE A 205 -15.05 -10.82 -6.61
C PHE A 205 -16.16 -10.99 -7.66
N GLN A 206 -17.24 -11.74 -7.36
CA GLN A 206 -18.43 -11.77 -8.22
C GLN A 206 -19.12 -10.40 -8.27
N GLN A 207 -19.36 -9.78 -7.11
CA GLN A 207 -19.95 -8.44 -7.05
C GLN A 207 -19.08 -7.39 -7.73
N MET A 208 -17.74 -7.48 -7.57
CA MET A 208 -16.80 -6.61 -8.29
C MET A 208 -16.87 -6.81 -9.80
N ALA A 209 -17.02 -8.07 -10.28
CA ALA A 209 -17.23 -8.37 -11.69
C ALA A 209 -18.55 -7.80 -12.23
N ASP A 210 -19.59 -7.80 -11.41
CA ASP A 210 -20.89 -7.23 -11.78
C ASP A 210 -20.80 -5.69 -11.93
N VAL A 211 -20.12 -5.00 -10.99
CA VAL A 211 -19.84 -3.56 -11.11
C VAL A 211 -19.01 -3.25 -12.36
N LEU A 212 -17.94 -4.02 -12.59
CA LEU A 212 -17.12 -3.87 -13.81
C LEU A 212 -17.95 -4.08 -15.09
N THR A 213 -18.82 -5.09 -15.10
CA THR A 213 -19.72 -5.36 -16.24
C THR A 213 -20.61 -4.15 -16.54
N GLN A 214 -21.22 -3.58 -15.51
CA GLN A 214 -22.11 -2.42 -15.63
C GLN A 214 -21.34 -1.19 -16.15
N GLN A 215 -20.19 -0.89 -15.55
CA GLN A 215 -19.44 0.34 -15.86
C GLN A 215 -18.70 0.27 -17.20
N LEU A 216 -18.19 -0.90 -17.58
CA LEU A 216 -17.45 -1.10 -18.81
C LEU A 216 -18.36 -1.40 -20.03
N GLY A 217 -19.62 -1.77 -19.80
CA GLY A 217 -20.58 -2.11 -20.84
C GLY A 217 -20.27 -3.44 -21.56
N ARG A 218 -19.49 -4.33 -20.92
CA ARG A 218 -19.13 -5.66 -21.44
C ARG A 218 -19.11 -6.68 -20.30
N LYS A 219 -19.47 -7.93 -20.59
CA LYS A 219 -19.62 -8.97 -19.59
C LYS A 219 -18.27 -9.40 -19.00
N ILE A 220 -18.01 -9.07 -17.75
CA ILE A 220 -16.86 -9.53 -16.98
C ILE A 220 -17.24 -10.76 -16.18
N GLN A 221 -16.45 -11.85 -16.28
CA GLN A 221 -16.69 -13.10 -15.58
C GLN A 221 -15.73 -13.24 -14.41
N PHE A 222 -16.26 -13.61 -13.24
CA PHE A 222 -15.42 -14.10 -12.15
C PHE A 222 -15.30 -15.62 -12.24
N LYS A 223 -14.08 -16.14 -12.23
CA LYS A 223 -13.77 -17.58 -12.22
C LYS A 223 -12.91 -17.89 -11.00
N SER A 224 -13.42 -18.76 -10.13
CA SER A 224 -12.70 -19.22 -8.93
C SER A 224 -12.18 -20.65 -9.15
N PRO A 225 -10.97 -20.82 -9.68
CA PRO A 225 -10.38 -22.15 -9.91
C PRO A 225 -9.97 -22.83 -8.60
N ASN A 226 -9.72 -24.14 -8.66
CA ASN A 226 -8.97 -24.81 -7.61
C ASN A 226 -7.49 -24.38 -7.62
N LEU A 227 -6.77 -24.66 -6.53
CA LEU A 227 -5.40 -24.16 -6.34
C LEU A 227 -4.41 -24.68 -7.39
N LEU A 228 -4.55 -25.95 -7.81
CA LEU A 228 -3.66 -26.53 -8.82
C LEU A 228 -3.86 -25.86 -10.17
N SER A 229 -5.11 -25.71 -10.61
CA SER A 229 -5.43 -25.00 -11.86
C SER A 229 -4.96 -23.55 -11.84
N PHE A 230 -5.13 -22.86 -10.70
CA PHE A 230 -4.62 -21.49 -10.52
C PHE A 230 -3.11 -21.44 -10.65
N TYR A 231 -2.40 -22.31 -9.92
CA TYR A 231 -0.93 -22.35 -9.92
C TYR A 231 -0.39 -22.60 -11.33
N TYR A 232 -0.86 -23.65 -12.02
CA TYR A 232 -0.39 -23.99 -13.37
C TYR A 232 -0.67 -22.87 -14.37
N LYS A 233 -1.86 -22.25 -14.35
CA LYS A 233 -2.16 -21.13 -15.23
C LYS A 233 -1.22 -19.96 -14.99
N LYS A 234 -0.98 -19.57 -13.73
CA LYS A 234 -0.07 -18.49 -13.37
C LYS A 234 1.39 -18.79 -13.73
N ARG A 235 1.82 -20.05 -13.60
CA ARG A 235 3.16 -20.48 -14.07
C ARG A 235 3.28 -20.36 -15.59
N LYS A 236 2.25 -20.73 -16.34
CA LYS A 236 2.20 -20.56 -17.80
C LYS A 236 2.25 -19.08 -18.21
N GLU A 237 1.68 -18.19 -17.39
CA GLU A 237 1.78 -16.73 -17.52
C GLU A 237 3.15 -16.16 -17.08
N LYS A 238 4.14 -17.03 -16.79
CA LYS A 238 5.49 -16.69 -16.29
C LYS A 238 5.52 -15.94 -14.94
N THR A 239 4.46 -16.05 -14.15
CA THR A 239 4.41 -15.48 -12.80
C THR A 239 5.41 -16.22 -11.87
N PRO A 240 6.25 -15.50 -11.08
CA PRO A 240 7.17 -16.12 -10.15
C PRO A 240 6.45 -16.99 -9.11
N PRO A 241 6.99 -18.18 -8.74
CA PRO A 241 6.33 -19.11 -7.81
C PRO A 241 5.96 -18.50 -6.47
N MET A 242 6.87 -17.73 -5.87
CA MET A 242 6.64 -17.06 -4.59
C MET A 242 5.49 -16.06 -4.68
N PHE A 243 5.38 -15.34 -5.78
CA PHE A 243 4.28 -14.40 -5.97
C PHE A 243 2.93 -15.12 -6.14
N ILE A 244 2.92 -16.30 -6.81
CA ILE A 244 1.70 -17.13 -6.89
C ILE A 244 1.26 -17.60 -5.50
N LEU A 245 2.20 -17.98 -4.64
CA LEU A 245 1.88 -18.37 -3.25
C LEU A 245 1.30 -17.20 -2.47
N VAL A 246 1.85 -16.00 -2.62
CA VAL A 246 1.28 -14.79 -2.03
C VAL A 246 -0.15 -14.54 -2.55
N MET A 247 -0.38 -14.68 -3.85
CA MET A 247 -1.73 -14.54 -4.43
C MET A 247 -2.70 -15.58 -3.85
N ILE A 248 -2.28 -16.84 -3.70
CA ILE A 248 -3.08 -17.89 -3.08
C ILE A 248 -3.40 -17.51 -1.62
N MET A 249 -2.40 -17.11 -0.85
CA MET A 249 -2.58 -16.72 0.55
C MET A 249 -3.60 -15.58 0.67
N LEU A 250 -3.47 -14.54 -0.14
CA LEU A 250 -4.33 -13.36 -0.09
C LEU A 250 -5.77 -13.62 -0.55
N HIS A 251 -6.02 -14.57 -1.44
CA HIS A 251 -7.35 -14.77 -2.01
C HIS A 251 -8.03 -16.06 -1.53
N TYR A 252 -7.28 -17.12 -1.25
CA TYR A 252 -7.85 -18.40 -0.84
C TYR A 252 -8.12 -18.48 0.66
N LEU A 253 -7.19 -18.00 1.51
CA LEU A 253 -7.36 -18.06 2.97
C LEU A 253 -8.57 -17.26 3.49
N PRO A 254 -8.93 -16.10 2.93
CA PRO A 254 -10.14 -15.37 3.36
C PRO A 254 -11.44 -16.17 3.24
N ARG A 255 -11.48 -17.21 2.42
CA ARG A 255 -12.66 -18.11 2.31
C ARG A 255 -13.02 -18.80 3.62
N PHE A 256 -12.07 -18.93 4.54
CA PHE A 256 -12.19 -19.63 5.82
C PHE A 256 -12.16 -18.68 7.02
N LYS A 257 -12.16 -17.39 6.76
CA LYS A 257 -12.14 -16.35 7.79
C LYS A 257 -13.40 -15.49 7.69
N SER A 258 -13.74 -14.82 8.80
CA SER A 258 -14.72 -13.75 8.78
C SER A 258 -14.27 -12.62 7.85
N THR A 259 -15.24 -11.95 7.22
CA THR A 259 -14.95 -10.75 6.42
C THR A 259 -14.31 -9.69 7.31
N PRO A 260 -13.17 -9.07 6.91
CA PRO A 260 -12.57 -8.00 7.67
C PRO A 260 -13.54 -6.85 7.94
N PRO A 261 -13.50 -6.20 9.11
CA PRO A 261 -14.40 -5.11 9.44
C PRO A 261 -14.15 -3.90 8.52
N LYS A 262 -15.22 -3.13 8.29
CA LYS A 262 -15.12 -1.79 7.71
C LYS A 262 -14.68 -0.80 8.77
N SER A 263 -14.06 0.29 8.34
CA SER A 263 -13.58 1.37 9.18
C SER A 263 -13.98 2.72 8.58
N ASP A 264 -14.19 3.71 9.42
CA ASP A 264 -14.49 5.09 9.04
C ASP A 264 -13.29 6.04 9.20
N TRP A 265 -12.08 5.49 9.43
CA TRP A 265 -10.89 6.31 9.66
C TRP A 265 -10.47 7.17 8.47
N VAL A 266 -10.73 6.74 7.25
CA VAL A 266 -10.48 7.60 6.06
C VAL A 266 -11.27 8.89 6.17
N GLU A 267 -12.59 8.80 6.41
CA GLU A 267 -13.47 9.97 6.54
C GLU A 267 -13.14 10.79 7.80
N LYS A 268 -12.86 10.15 8.92
CA LYS A 268 -12.48 10.84 10.18
C LYS A 268 -11.19 11.66 10.06
N ILE A 269 -10.20 11.15 9.34
CA ILE A 269 -8.90 11.81 9.21
C ILE A 269 -8.93 12.86 8.10
N THR A 270 -9.56 12.57 6.96
CA THR A 270 -9.51 13.45 5.78
C THR A 270 -10.70 14.41 5.68
N GLY A 271 -11.79 14.13 6.39
CA GLY A 271 -13.06 14.82 6.24
C GLY A 271 -13.84 14.44 4.97
N LYS A 272 -13.34 13.48 4.19
CA LYS A 272 -13.92 13.02 2.93
C LYS A 272 -14.29 11.54 2.99
N LYS A 273 -15.39 11.18 2.35
CA LYS A 273 -15.76 9.77 2.18
C LYS A 273 -14.74 9.07 1.28
N PRO A 274 -14.32 7.85 1.64
CA PRO A 274 -13.45 7.07 0.79
C PRO A 274 -14.16 6.71 -0.52
N ARG A 275 -13.39 6.61 -1.60
CA ARG A 275 -13.88 6.28 -2.93
C ARG A 275 -14.53 4.89 -2.96
N SER A 276 -15.69 4.78 -3.58
CA SER A 276 -16.35 3.50 -3.85
C SER A 276 -15.64 2.73 -4.97
N PHE A 277 -15.86 1.42 -5.04
CA PHE A 277 -15.32 0.61 -6.16
C PHE A 277 -15.91 1.03 -7.50
N GLU A 278 -17.17 1.44 -7.52
CA GLU A 278 -17.81 1.96 -8.73
C GLU A 278 -17.14 3.25 -9.24
N GLU A 279 -16.87 4.21 -8.36
CA GLU A 279 -16.16 5.45 -8.71
C GLU A 279 -14.74 5.16 -9.21
N PHE A 280 -14.03 4.24 -8.55
CA PHE A 280 -12.73 3.78 -9.01
C PHE A 280 -12.77 3.24 -10.44
N VAL A 281 -13.76 2.39 -10.77
CA VAL A 281 -13.92 1.82 -12.12
C VAL A 281 -14.24 2.91 -13.14
N LYS A 282 -15.11 3.86 -12.81
CA LYS A 282 -15.45 5.01 -13.68
C LYS A 282 -14.21 5.83 -14.04
N ILE A 283 -13.40 6.19 -13.05
CA ILE A 283 -12.17 6.97 -13.24
C ILE A 283 -11.15 6.21 -14.08
N ASN A 284 -11.03 4.90 -13.87
CA ASN A 284 -10.05 4.06 -14.54
C ASN A 284 -10.60 3.37 -15.79
N LYS A 285 -11.76 3.80 -16.32
CA LYS A 285 -12.46 3.15 -17.44
C LYS A 285 -11.55 2.96 -18.65
N ALA A 286 -10.78 3.97 -19.03
CA ALA A 286 -9.85 3.91 -20.16
C ALA A 286 -8.75 2.85 -19.97
N LEU A 287 -8.24 2.68 -18.74
CA LEU A 287 -7.22 1.67 -18.41
C LEU A 287 -7.77 0.25 -18.38
N LEU A 288 -9.06 0.11 -18.12
CA LEU A 288 -9.78 -1.17 -17.95
C LEU A 288 -10.55 -1.57 -19.23
N ALA A 289 -10.68 -0.68 -20.21
CA ALA A 289 -11.27 -1.01 -21.51
C ALA A 289 -10.39 -2.02 -22.27
N SER A 290 -11.02 -2.92 -23.03
CA SER A 290 -10.34 -3.74 -24.05
C SER A 290 -9.95 -2.83 -25.23
N HIS A 291 -8.79 -3.06 -25.78
CA HIS A 291 -8.34 -2.43 -27.03
C HIS A 291 -8.96 -3.10 -28.22
#